data_6eec558e4d23b16710b607c6f375b048
#
_entry.id   6eec558e4d23b16710b607c6f375b048
#
_cell.length_a   1.000
_cell.length_b   1.000
_cell.length_c   1.000
_cell.angle_alpha   90.00
_cell.angle_beta   90.00
_cell.angle_gamma   90.00
#
_symmetry.space_group_name_H-M   'P 1'
#
loop_
_entity.id
_entity.type
_entity.pdbx_description
1 polymer ?
#
loop_
_entity_poly.entity_id
_entity_poly.type
_entity_poly.pdbx_seq_one_letter_code
_entity_poly.pdbx_strand_id
1 'polypeptide(L)'
;MPINLTIPQTTQELRPKITVVGVGGAGCNAVNNMINANLEGVEFLVMNTDGQSLSHSLAPRKIQLGSEITQGLGAGSKPEMGKLAAEESMEEVLAELNDSNMVFITAGMGGGTGTGAAPIIAKAAKDRGILTVGVVTKPFSFEGQRRMVQADEGINALQAYVDTLIVIPNQNLFRLANERTTFADAFNMADAVLHQGVCGVTDLMIKPGIINLDFADIRSVMTEMGKAMMGTGEGTGENRAIEAAEAAINNPLLDDTTMQGAQALLINITGGMDMTLFEVDEAANRIRREVDEDATIIFGSAFDERLEGIIRVSVVATGFEAVEQTGSLPFTNAKSPAISVEKDTSPIPSLFSSAVPMPQVTETNKLGGFADKLSPPSELTESVGRETNLSDTQALSPTKLENNETLQSETSQLADDKAVKKTVPLPDREAATEQISPKDLSAKLSPQ
;
A
#
# COMPACT_ATOMS: atom_id res chain seq x y z
N MET A 1 -27.76 55.46 3.80
CA MET A 1 -26.47 54.83 4.12
C MET A 1 -26.58 53.39 3.66
N PRO A 2 -25.74 52.91 2.73
CA PRO A 2 -25.72 51.49 2.37
C PRO A 2 -25.06 50.68 3.49
N ILE A 3 -25.78 49.67 3.98
CA ILE A 3 -25.25 48.71 4.95
C ILE A 3 -24.35 47.73 4.16
N ASN A 4 -23.04 47.84 4.30
CA ASN A 4 -22.11 46.83 3.82
C ASN A 4 -22.20 45.60 4.76
N LEU A 5 -22.96 44.61 4.35
CA LEU A 5 -22.89 43.27 4.96
C LEU A 5 -21.65 42.58 4.45
N THR A 6 -20.59 42.62 5.25
CA THR A 6 -19.43 41.75 5.05
C THR A 6 -19.89 40.33 5.47
N ILE A 7 -20.04 39.44 4.52
CA ILE A 7 -20.21 38.00 4.79
C ILE A 7 -18.96 37.58 5.54
N PRO A 8 -19.07 37.01 6.79
CA PRO A 8 -17.90 36.46 7.43
C PRO A 8 -17.31 35.39 6.49
N GLN A 9 -16.05 35.57 6.08
CA GLN A 9 -15.31 34.50 5.43
C GLN A 9 -15.29 33.37 6.44
N THR A 10 -15.95 32.26 6.16
CA THR A 10 -15.76 30.99 6.85
C THR A 10 -14.26 30.77 6.86
N THR A 11 -13.65 30.83 8.01
CA THR A 11 -12.27 30.42 8.24
C THR A 11 -12.22 28.99 7.73
N GLN A 12 -11.62 28.77 6.57
CA GLN A 12 -11.28 27.42 6.11
C GLN A 12 -10.36 26.86 7.20
N GLU A 13 -10.81 25.83 7.89
CA GLU A 13 -9.95 25.08 8.79
C GLU A 13 -8.79 24.58 7.92
N LEU A 14 -7.60 25.09 8.18
CA LEU A 14 -6.37 24.67 7.51
C LEU A 14 -5.99 23.28 8.04
N ARG A 15 -6.56 22.26 7.42
CA ARG A 15 -6.18 20.87 7.68
C ARG A 15 -5.15 20.42 6.65
N PRO A 16 -4.16 19.59 7.04
CA PRO A 16 -3.22 19.05 6.08
C PRO A 16 -3.96 18.21 5.03
N LYS A 17 -3.67 18.43 3.76
CA LYS A 17 -4.26 17.67 2.67
C LYS A 17 -3.48 16.38 2.47
N ILE A 18 -4.13 15.26 2.75
CA ILE A 18 -3.58 13.91 2.64
C ILE A 18 -4.18 13.23 1.42
N THR A 19 -3.34 12.76 0.52
CA THR A 19 -3.79 12.02 -0.68
C THR A 19 -3.31 10.58 -0.63
N VAL A 20 -4.23 9.64 -0.82
CA VAL A 20 -3.93 8.21 -0.97
C VAL A 20 -3.94 7.87 -2.45
N VAL A 21 -2.80 7.44 -2.96
CA VAL A 21 -2.58 7.09 -4.36
C VAL A 21 -2.46 5.59 -4.51
N GLY A 22 -3.46 4.98 -5.15
CA GLY A 22 -3.44 3.55 -5.50
C GLY A 22 -2.79 3.33 -6.86
N VAL A 23 -1.66 2.62 -6.91
CA VAL A 23 -0.89 2.38 -8.14
C VAL A 23 -1.00 0.93 -8.60
N GLY A 24 -1.48 0.73 -9.82
CA GLY A 24 -1.70 -0.60 -10.41
C GLY A 24 -2.91 -1.33 -9.82
N GLY A 25 -3.12 -2.58 -10.20
CA GLY A 25 -4.33 -3.34 -9.83
C GLY A 25 -4.51 -3.48 -8.31
N ALA A 26 -3.49 -3.94 -7.60
CA ALA A 26 -3.57 -4.10 -6.14
C ALA A 26 -3.76 -2.76 -5.42
N GLY A 27 -3.08 -1.69 -5.85
CA GLY A 27 -3.29 -0.35 -5.29
C GLY A 27 -4.71 0.18 -5.53
N CYS A 28 -5.28 -0.04 -6.72
CA CYS A 28 -6.68 0.31 -7.01
C CYS A 28 -7.66 -0.46 -6.11
N ASN A 29 -7.41 -1.75 -5.87
CA ASN A 29 -8.25 -2.57 -4.99
C ASN A 29 -8.17 -2.11 -3.53
N ALA A 30 -6.96 -1.82 -3.05
CA ALA A 30 -6.76 -1.29 -1.70
C ALA A 30 -7.50 0.04 -1.50
N VAL A 31 -7.43 0.96 -2.47
CA VAL A 31 -8.19 2.21 -2.43
C VAL A 31 -9.70 1.97 -2.45
N ASN A 32 -10.20 1.04 -3.27
CA ASN A 32 -11.61 0.69 -3.25
C ASN A 32 -12.05 0.15 -1.88
N ASN A 33 -11.22 -0.66 -1.24
CA ASN A 33 -11.46 -1.15 0.12
C ASN A 33 -11.49 -0.02 1.15
N MET A 34 -10.58 0.95 1.07
CA MET A 34 -10.54 2.14 1.93
C MET A 34 -11.79 3.00 1.79
N ILE A 35 -12.27 3.19 0.55
CA ILE A 35 -13.51 3.92 0.27
C ILE A 35 -14.73 3.18 0.85
N ASN A 36 -14.81 1.86 0.66
CA ASN A 36 -15.90 1.04 1.21
C ASN A 36 -15.89 1.02 2.75
N ALA A 37 -14.71 1.11 3.37
CA ALA A 37 -14.55 1.21 4.82
C ALA A 37 -14.80 2.63 5.37
N ASN A 38 -15.19 3.60 4.50
CA ASN A 38 -15.40 5.00 4.85
C ASN A 38 -14.19 5.65 5.56
N LEU A 39 -13.00 5.50 5.00
CA LEU A 39 -11.84 6.24 5.47
C LEU A 39 -12.02 7.72 5.16
N GLU A 40 -12.18 8.53 6.20
CA GLU A 40 -12.44 9.96 6.12
C GLU A 40 -11.15 10.80 6.18
N GLY A 41 -11.25 12.05 5.74
CA GLY A 41 -10.17 13.04 5.87
C GLY A 41 -9.00 12.88 4.89
N VAL A 42 -9.11 11.96 3.93
CA VAL A 42 -8.14 11.74 2.85
C VAL A 42 -8.79 11.89 1.48
N GLU A 43 -8.02 12.30 0.49
CA GLU A 43 -8.42 12.30 -0.90
C GLU A 43 -7.90 11.04 -1.59
N PHE A 44 -8.71 10.45 -2.47
CA PHE A 44 -8.33 9.23 -3.19
C PHE A 44 -8.02 9.52 -4.65
N LEU A 45 -6.91 8.96 -5.10
CA LEU A 45 -6.44 9.00 -6.47
C LEU A 45 -5.97 7.60 -6.86
N VAL A 46 -6.37 7.12 -8.02
CA VAL A 46 -5.86 5.84 -8.54
C VAL A 46 -5.19 6.03 -9.89
N MET A 47 -4.12 5.29 -10.09
CA MET A 47 -3.30 5.35 -11.29
C MET A 47 -3.04 3.93 -11.81
N ASN A 48 -3.34 3.66 -13.06
CA ASN A 48 -3.09 2.36 -13.65
C ASN A 48 -2.81 2.45 -15.14
N THR A 49 -2.08 1.49 -15.67
CA THR A 49 -1.88 1.29 -17.12
C THR A 49 -3.03 0.49 -17.75
N ASP A 50 -3.88 -0.15 -16.93
CA ASP A 50 -5.05 -0.92 -17.35
C ASP A 50 -6.31 -0.08 -17.22
N GLY A 51 -6.88 0.33 -18.36
CA GLY A 51 -8.10 1.14 -18.43
C GLY A 51 -9.33 0.41 -17.89
N GLN A 52 -9.37 -0.92 -17.97
CA GLN A 52 -10.48 -1.71 -17.43
C GLN A 52 -10.49 -1.66 -15.90
N SER A 53 -9.33 -1.85 -15.26
CA SER A 53 -9.21 -1.71 -13.81
C SER A 53 -9.61 -0.31 -13.33
N LEU A 54 -9.22 0.75 -14.06
CA LEU A 54 -9.60 2.12 -13.74
C LEU A 54 -11.10 2.35 -13.83
N SER A 55 -11.78 1.76 -14.82
CA SER A 55 -13.23 1.92 -14.98
C SER A 55 -14.01 1.35 -13.79
N HIS A 56 -13.52 0.27 -13.17
CA HIS A 56 -14.14 -0.37 -12.02
C HIS A 56 -13.76 0.27 -10.67
N SER A 57 -12.80 1.18 -10.64
CA SER A 57 -12.41 1.84 -9.40
C SER A 57 -13.49 2.77 -8.89
N LEU A 58 -13.64 2.82 -7.56
CA LEU A 58 -14.54 3.72 -6.83
C LEU A 58 -13.92 5.10 -6.58
N ALA A 59 -12.61 5.26 -6.80
CA ALA A 59 -11.92 6.52 -6.56
C ALA A 59 -12.49 7.65 -7.43
N PRO A 60 -12.67 8.86 -6.86
CA PRO A 60 -13.19 10.01 -7.60
C PRO A 60 -12.20 10.55 -8.64
N ARG A 61 -10.90 10.39 -8.38
CA ARG A 61 -9.82 10.83 -9.28
C ARG A 61 -9.08 9.61 -9.82
N LYS A 62 -8.87 9.61 -11.15
CA LYS A 62 -8.28 8.46 -11.86
C LYS A 62 -7.34 8.97 -12.93
N ILE A 63 -6.15 8.39 -13.03
CA ILE A 63 -5.18 8.69 -14.08
C ILE A 63 -4.86 7.38 -14.83
N GLN A 64 -4.98 7.41 -16.14
CA GLN A 64 -4.49 6.32 -16.97
C GLN A 64 -3.03 6.58 -17.33
N LEU A 65 -2.13 5.78 -16.76
CA LEU A 65 -0.71 5.89 -17.03
C LEU A 65 -0.36 5.32 -18.41
N GLY A 66 0.43 6.06 -19.17
CA GLY A 66 1.00 5.59 -20.42
C GLY A 66 -0.04 5.23 -21.46
N SER A 67 -0.96 6.14 -21.74
CA SER A 67 -2.06 5.91 -22.70
C SER A 67 -1.57 5.57 -24.10
N GLU A 68 -0.45 6.14 -24.56
CA GLU A 68 0.17 5.86 -25.84
C GLU A 68 0.97 4.55 -25.81
N ILE A 69 1.79 4.35 -24.77
CA ILE A 69 2.68 3.18 -24.63
C ILE A 69 1.89 1.90 -24.38
N THR A 70 0.87 1.93 -23.51
CA THR A 70 0.14 0.73 -23.07
C THR A 70 -1.22 0.56 -23.75
N GLN A 71 -1.76 1.60 -24.35
CA GLN A 71 -3.09 1.62 -25.00
C GLN A 71 -4.21 1.12 -24.06
N GLY A 72 -4.04 1.29 -22.74
CA GLY A 72 -4.99 0.82 -21.74
C GLY A 72 -4.98 -0.70 -21.50
N LEU A 73 -4.04 -1.44 -22.09
CA LEU A 73 -3.96 -2.90 -21.98
C LEU A 73 -3.09 -3.39 -20.80
N GLY A 74 -2.57 -2.46 -20.00
CA GLY A 74 -1.70 -2.78 -18.86
C GLY A 74 -0.22 -2.91 -19.22
N ALA A 75 0.63 -3.09 -18.22
CA ALA A 75 2.09 -3.16 -18.36
C ALA A 75 2.61 -4.58 -18.68
N GLY A 76 1.77 -5.60 -18.81
CA GLY A 76 2.17 -6.97 -19.14
C GLY A 76 3.14 -7.62 -18.17
N SER A 77 3.02 -7.32 -16.88
CA SER A 77 3.93 -7.78 -15.79
C SER A 77 5.40 -7.39 -16.00
N LYS A 78 5.66 -6.28 -16.71
CA LYS A 78 7.00 -5.74 -16.95
C LYS A 78 7.14 -4.41 -16.21
N PRO A 79 7.98 -4.30 -15.15
CA PRO A 79 8.17 -3.06 -14.41
C PRO A 79 8.69 -1.89 -15.28
N GLU A 80 9.51 -2.19 -16.29
CA GLU A 80 10.02 -1.19 -17.22
C GLU A 80 8.88 -0.48 -17.98
N MET A 81 7.84 -1.24 -18.36
CA MET A 81 6.65 -0.66 -19.02
C MET A 81 5.85 0.21 -18.06
N GLY A 82 5.72 -0.21 -16.79
CA GLY A 82 5.08 0.59 -15.75
C GLY A 82 5.81 1.89 -15.48
N LYS A 83 7.15 1.84 -15.47
CA LYS A 83 8.02 3.01 -15.32
C LYS A 83 7.83 4.00 -16.47
N LEU A 84 7.97 3.54 -17.71
CA LEU A 84 7.79 4.37 -18.90
C LEU A 84 6.39 4.99 -18.97
N ALA A 85 5.36 4.22 -18.61
CA ALA A 85 3.98 4.70 -18.55
C ALA A 85 3.80 5.83 -17.51
N ALA A 86 4.45 5.73 -16.35
CA ALA A 86 4.44 6.80 -15.35
C ALA A 86 5.21 8.05 -15.82
N GLU A 87 6.33 7.86 -16.50
CA GLU A 87 7.12 8.96 -17.09
C GLU A 87 6.34 9.71 -18.17
N GLU A 88 5.57 9.00 -19.03
CA GLU A 88 4.69 9.60 -20.04
C GLU A 88 3.61 10.50 -19.41
N SER A 89 2.99 10.04 -18.34
CA SER A 89 1.86 10.74 -17.71
C SER A 89 2.29 11.68 -16.57
N MET A 90 3.57 12.02 -16.47
CA MET A 90 4.13 12.72 -15.30
C MET A 90 3.50 14.09 -15.07
N GLU A 91 3.16 14.85 -16.12
CA GLU A 91 2.55 16.17 -15.99
C GLU A 91 1.17 16.09 -15.32
N GLU A 92 0.36 15.09 -15.70
CA GLU A 92 -0.95 14.85 -15.12
C GLU A 92 -0.84 14.40 -13.65
N VAL A 93 0.08 13.46 -13.36
CA VAL A 93 0.39 13.02 -12.00
C VAL A 93 0.76 14.19 -11.10
N LEU A 94 1.66 15.06 -11.57
CA LEU A 94 2.12 16.21 -10.81
C LEU A 94 1.02 17.25 -10.59
N ALA A 95 0.11 17.45 -11.55
CA ALA A 95 -1.02 18.36 -11.41
C ALA A 95 -1.97 17.90 -10.29
N GLU A 96 -2.24 16.58 -10.21
CA GLU A 96 -3.12 16.00 -9.19
C GLU A 96 -2.50 15.96 -7.78
N LEU A 97 -1.18 15.95 -7.65
CA LEU A 97 -0.49 15.91 -6.36
C LEU A 97 -0.12 17.30 -5.81
N ASN A 98 -0.24 18.36 -6.59
CA ASN A 98 0.36 19.67 -6.32
C ASN A 98 -0.07 20.30 -4.98
N ASP A 99 -1.29 20.06 -4.54
CA ASP A 99 -1.84 20.65 -3.30
C ASP A 99 -1.71 19.75 -2.07
N SER A 100 -1.09 18.56 -2.23
CA SER A 100 -0.99 17.60 -1.14
C SER A 100 0.17 17.95 -0.18
N ASN A 101 -0.09 17.85 1.12
CA ASN A 101 0.95 17.96 2.15
C ASN A 101 1.61 16.62 2.42
N MET A 102 0.85 15.52 2.24
CA MET A 102 1.28 14.16 2.43
C MET A 102 0.66 13.24 1.38
N VAL A 103 1.42 12.28 0.91
CA VAL A 103 0.98 11.28 -0.07
C VAL A 103 1.30 9.89 0.43
N PHE A 104 0.27 9.06 0.53
CA PHE A 104 0.42 7.62 0.69
C PHE A 104 0.43 6.96 -0.69
N ILE A 105 1.46 6.20 -1.00
CA ILE A 105 1.54 5.42 -2.23
C ILE A 105 1.30 3.95 -1.87
N THR A 106 0.13 3.43 -2.27
CA THR A 106 -0.21 2.02 -2.05
C THR A 106 -0.11 1.22 -3.35
N ALA A 107 0.63 0.12 -3.29
CA ALA A 107 0.86 -0.72 -4.47
C ALA A 107 1.16 -2.17 -4.09
N GLY A 108 0.79 -3.12 -4.96
CA GLY A 108 1.30 -4.49 -4.91
C GLY A 108 2.58 -4.62 -5.73
N MET A 109 3.66 -5.04 -5.08
CA MET A 109 4.94 -5.26 -5.75
C MET A 109 5.03 -6.62 -6.44
N GLY A 110 5.89 -6.72 -7.44
CA GLY A 110 6.07 -7.93 -8.25
C GLY A 110 5.24 -7.98 -9.53
N GLY A 111 4.39 -6.96 -9.77
CA GLY A 111 3.68 -6.75 -11.02
C GLY A 111 4.43 -5.79 -11.96
N GLY A 112 3.75 -5.34 -13.02
CA GLY A 112 4.31 -4.35 -13.94
C GLY A 112 4.09 -2.92 -13.46
N THR A 113 2.82 -2.51 -13.35
CA THR A 113 2.43 -1.11 -13.06
C THR A 113 2.85 -0.69 -11.66
N GLY A 114 2.43 -1.41 -10.61
CA GLY A 114 2.76 -1.06 -9.22
C GLY A 114 4.27 -0.97 -9.00
N THR A 115 5.00 -1.99 -9.43
CA THR A 115 6.45 -2.10 -9.24
C THR A 115 7.23 -1.01 -9.98
N GLY A 116 6.82 -0.71 -11.23
CA GLY A 116 7.54 0.24 -12.07
C GLY A 116 7.13 1.70 -11.86
N ALA A 117 5.84 1.96 -11.70
CA ALA A 117 5.31 3.33 -11.61
C ALA A 117 5.42 3.93 -10.19
N ALA A 118 5.23 3.13 -9.12
CA ALA A 118 5.25 3.67 -7.76
C ALA A 118 6.55 4.40 -7.40
N PRO A 119 7.77 3.90 -7.73
CA PRO A 119 9.00 4.64 -7.46
C PRO A 119 9.09 5.98 -8.20
N ILE A 120 8.57 6.06 -9.42
CA ILE A 120 8.58 7.28 -10.24
C ILE A 120 7.62 8.33 -9.68
N ILE A 121 6.43 7.91 -9.27
CA ILE A 121 5.43 8.76 -8.62
C ILE A 121 5.96 9.25 -7.26
N ALA A 122 6.59 8.36 -6.48
CA ALA A 122 7.20 8.72 -5.20
C ALA A 122 8.29 9.79 -5.37
N LYS A 123 9.18 9.60 -6.35
CA LYS A 123 10.20 10.59 -6.68
C LYS A 123 9.58 11.95 -7.00
N ALA A 124 8.56 11.96 -7.83
CA ALA A 124 7.88 13.19 -8.24
C ALA A 124 7.22 13.93 -7.07
N ALA A 125 6.64 13.20 -6.11
CA ALA A 125 6.08 13.75 -4.88
C ALA A 125 7.18 14.31 -3.96
N LYS A 126 8.25 13.53 -3.73
CA LYS A 126 9.39 13.93 -2.89
C LYS A 126 10.12 15.16 -3.43
N ASP A 127 10.36 15.22 -4.75
CA ASP A 127 11.00 16.36 -5.41
C ASP A 127 10.21 17.67 -5.23
N ARG A 128 8.92 17.59 -4.90
CA ARG A 128 8.05 18.73 -4.54
C ARG A 128 7.97 19.01 -3.03
N GLY A 129 8.70 18.27 -2.22
CA GLY A 129 8.71 18.42 -0.78
C GLY A 129 7.44 17.90 -0.09
N ILE A 130 6.66 17.04 -0.76
CA ILE A 130 5.49 16.39 -0.20
C ILE A 130 5.98 15.20 0.65
N LEU A 131 5.49 15.07 1.88
CA LEU A 131 5.80 13.92 2.73
C LEU A 131 5.26 12.64 2.07
N THR A 132 6.15 11.72 1.72
CA THR A 132 5.82 10.55 0.90
C THR A 132 5.98 9.26 1.68
N VAL A 133 4.89 8.55 1.88
CA VAL A 133 4.84 7.26 2.59
C VAL A 133 4.44 6.15 1.64
N GLY A 134 5.29 5.14 1.50
CA GLY A 134 4.99 3.93 0.75
C GLY A 134 4.35 2.88 1.66
N VAL A 135 3.21 2.31 1.25
CA VAL A 135 2.57 1.17 1.93
C VAL A 135 2.33 0.09 0.87
N VAL A 136 3.19 -0.93 0.85
CA VAL A 136 3.24 -1.87 -0.26
C VAL A 136 3.22 -3.32 0.20
N THR A 137 2.66 -4.19 -0.64
CA THR A 137 2.65 -5.63 -0.36
C THR A 137 3.69 -6.38 -1.19
N LYS A 138 4.29 -7.41 -0.58
CA LYS A 138 5.08 -8.43 -1.29
C LYS A 138 4.16 -9.59 -1.69
N PRO A 139 4.39 -10.22 -2.86
CA PRO A 139 3.53 -11.30 -3.33
C PRO A 139 3.59 -12.54 -2.42
N PHE A 140 2.58 -13.38 -2.51
CA PHE A 140 2.59 -14.72 -1.91
C PHE A 140 3.63 -15.61 -2.61
N SER A 141 4.16 -16.61 -1.90
CA SER A 141 5.15 -17.55 -2.45
C SER A 141 4.62 -18.35 -3.64
N PHE A 142 3.31 -18.65 -3.66
CA PHE A 142 2.67 -19.36 -4.77
C PHE A 142 2.57 -18.54 -6.08
N GLU A 143 2.72 -17.21 -6.01
CA GLU A 143 2.76 -16.35 -7.20
C GLU A 143 4.06 -16.48 -8.00
N GLY A 144 5.06 -17.14 -7.43
CA GLY A 144 6.28 -17.56 -8.09
C GLY A 144 7.50 -16.66 -7.82
N GLN A 145 8.68 -17.31 -7.87
CA GLN A 145 9.95 -16.69 -7.52
C GLN A 145 10.30 -15.45 -8.38
N ARG A 146 9.96 -15.48 -9.68
CA ARG A 146 10.20 -14.33 -10.56
C ARG A 146 9.50 -13.08 -10.05
N ARG A 147 8.24 -13.25 -9.61
CA ARG A 147 7.44 -12.14 -9.10
C ARG A 147 7.98 -11.62 -7.78
N MET A 148 8.52 -12.51 -6.94
CA MET A 148 9.18 -12.14 -5.69
C MET A 148 10.44 -11.30 -5.93
N VAL A 149 11.32 -11.72 -6.86
CA VAL A 149 12.53 -10.96 -7.22
C VAL A 149 12.17 -9.57 -7.77
N GLN A 150 11.17 -9.49 -8.66
CA GLN A 150 10.69 -8.21 -9.17
C GLN A 150 10.12 -7.31 -8.04
N ALA A 151 9.47 -7.91 -7.04
CA ALA A 151 8.97 -7.18 -5.88
C ALA A 151 10.11 -6.59 -5.05
N ASP A 152 11.15 -7.37 -4.77
CA ASP A 152 12.33 -6.91 -4.01
C ASP A 152 13.08 -5.77 -4.73
N GLU A 153 13.27 -5.90 -6.04
CA GLU A 153 13.84 -4.83 -6.87
C GLU A 153 13.00 -3.54 -6.83
N GLY A 154 11.67 -3.68 -6.94
CA GLY A 154 10.74 -2.55 -6.85
C GLY A 154 10.69 -1.88 -5.49
N ILE A 155 10.75 -2.67 -4.41
CA ILE A 155 10.82 -2.18 -3.03
C ILE A 155 12.10 -1.38 -2.81
N ASN A 156 13.24 -1.90 -3.24
CA ASN A 156 14.53 -1.22 -3.13
C ASN A 156 14.54 0.10 -3.93
N ALA A 157 13.94 0.10 -5.13
CA ALA A 157 13.81 1.31 -5.93
C ALA A 157 12.88 2.34 -5.27
N LEU A 158 11.77 1.91 -4.67
CA LEU A 158 10.81 2.78 -3.99
C LEU A 158 11.41 3.38 -2.72
N GLN A 159 12.15 2.60 -1.94
CA GLN A 159 12.80 3.02 -0.69
C GLN A 159 13.68 4.27 -0.87
N ALA A 160 14.33 4.42 -2.02
CA ALA A 160 15.16 5.59 -2.32
C ALA A 160 14.35 6.92 -2.42
N TYR A 161 13.05 6.83 -2.70
CA TYR A 161 12.21 7.98 -3.01
C TYR A 161 11.05 8.22 -2.04
N VAL A 162 10.87 7.39 -1.04
CA VAL A 162 9.91 7.62 0.04
C VAL A 162 10.62 8.08 1.30
N ASP A 163 9.91 8.74 2.20
CA ASP A 163 10.40 9.12 3.52
C ASP A 163 10.23 7.95 4.49
N THR A 164 9.11 7.24 4.38
CA THR A 164 8.82 6.02 5.13
C THR A 164 8.29 4.95 4.20
N LEU A 165 8.75 3.71 4.36
CA LEU A 165 8.30 2.56 3.57
C LEU A 165 7.82 1.42 4.47
N ILE A 166 6.52 1.18 4.46
CA ILE A 166 5.88 0.05 5.14
C ILE A 166 5.75 -1.09 4.12
N VAL A 167 6.40 -2.21 4.40
CA VAL A 167 6.34 -3.41 3.55
C VAL A 167 5.57 -4.50 4.25
N ILE A 168 4.55 -5.02 3.59
CA ILE A 168 3.65 -6.06 4.09
C ILE A 168 3.89 -7.36 3.32
N PRO A 169 4.56 -8.36 3.92
CA PRO A 169 4.72 -9.65 3.28
C PRO A 169 3.39 -10.42 3.27
N ASN A 170 2.75 -10.59 2.10
CA ASN A 170 1.50 -11.35 2.01
C ASN A 170 1.64 -12.78 2.55
N GLN A 171 2.84 -13.36 2.46
CA GLN A 171 3.11 -14.71 2.98
C GLN A 171 2.81 -14.82 4.49
N ASN A 172 3.01 -13.74 5.25
CA ASN A 172 2.78 -13.73 6.69
C ASN A 172 1.29 -13.76 7.04
N LEU A 173 0.40 -13.39 6.10
CA LEU A 173 -1.05 -13.49 6.28
C LEU A 173 -1.54 -14.95 6.42
N PHE A 174 -0.75 -15.94 5.97
CA PHE A 174 -1.08 -17.35 6.20
C PHE A 174 -1.14 -17.71 7.69
N ARG A 175 -0.46 -16.96 8.56
CA ARG A 175 -0.55 -17.16 10.01
C ARG A 175 -1.92 -16.73 10.59
N LEU A 176 -2.63 -15.83 9.87
CA LEU A 176 -3.98 -15.37 10.23
C LEU A 176 -5.07 -16.17 9.50
N ALA A 177 -4.70 -16.85 8.40
CA ALA A 177 -5.61 -17.64 7.59
C ALA A 177 -5.92 -18.99 8.24
N ASN A 178 -7.10 -19.53 7.95
CA ASN A 178 -7.52 -20.87 8.35
C ASN A 178 -7.81 -21.74 7.13
N GLU A 179 -8.02 -23.05 7.32
CA GLU A 179 -8.28 -24.00 6.22
C GLU A 179 -9.51 -23.67 5.36
N ARG A 180 -10.39 -22.77 5.82
CA ARG A 180 -11.60 -22.35 5.09
C ARG A 180 -11.39 -21.00 4.38
N THR A 181 -10.28 -20.34 4.59
CA THR A 181 -9.96 -19.06 3.95
C THR A 181 -9.82 -19.27 2.43
N THR A 182 -10.68 -18.60 1.67
CA THR A 182 -10.65 -18.69 0.21
C THR A 182 -9.51 -17.85 -0.37
N PHE A 183 -9.21 -18.09 -1.63
CA PHE A 183 -8.22 -17.29 -2.37
C PHE A 183 -8.59 -15.79 -2.40
N ALA A 184 -9.87 -15.49 -2.59
CA ALA A 184 -10.37 -14.12 -2.56
C ALA A 184 -10.20 -13.48 -1.18
N ASP A 185 -10.47 -14.23 -0.10
CA ASP A 185 -10.31 -13.74 1.27
C ASP A 185 -8.86 -13.41 1.58
N ALA A 186 -7.89 -14.20 1.08
CA ALA A 186 -6.47 -13.93 1.28
C ALA A 186 -6.04 -12.57 0.68
N PHE A 187 -6.54 -12.23 -0.51
CA PHE A 187 -6.29 -10.91 -1.11
C PHE A 187 -7.04 -9.79 -0.40
N ASN A 188 -8.28 -10.02 0.02
CA ASN A 188 -9.02 -9.06 0.83
C ASN A 188 -8.31 -8.78 2.17
N MET A 189 -7.68 -9.79 2.78
CA MET A 189 -6.85 -9.60 3.98
C MET A 189 -5.64 -8.70 3.68
N ALA A 190 -4.95 -8.90 2.54
CA ALA A 190 -3.84 -8.04 2.14
C ALA A 190 -4.29 -6.59 1.93
N ASP A 191 -5.43 -6.38 1.28
CA ASP A 191 -6.01 -5.05 1.08
C ASP A 191 -6.46 -4.41 2.41
N ALA A 192 -7.00 -5.21 3.36
CA ALA A 192 -7.35 -4.73 4.69
C ALA A 192 -6.13 -4.28 5.49
N VAL A 193 -4.99 -4.97 5.34
CA VAL A 193 -3.74 -4.57 5.99
C VAL A 193 -3.18 -3.29 5.38
N LEU A 194 -3.24 -3.11 4.05
CA LEU A 194 -2.91 -1.84 3.41
C LEU A 194 -3.77 -0.70 3.94
N HIS A 195 -5.07 -0.93 4.13
CA HIS A 195 -5.99 0.02 4.76
C HIS A 195 -5.56 0.34 6.20
N GLN A 196 -5.26 -0.67 7.02
CA GLN A 196 -4.79 -0.47 8.40
C GLN A 196 -3.49 0.33 8.44
N GLY A 197 -2.57 0.11 7.50
CA GLY A 197 -1.32 0.86 7.37
C GLY A 197 -1.52 2.35 7.13
N VAL A 198 -2.49 2.69 6.30
CA VAL A 198 -2.87 4.09 6.06
C VAL A 198 -3.59 4.66 7.28
N CYS A 199 -4.59 3.95 7.82
CA CYS A 199 -5.37 4.40 9.00
C CYS A 199 -4.49 4.63 10.23
N GLY A 200 -3.53 3.74 10.50
CA GLY A 200 -2.66 3.83 11.67
C GLY A 200 -1.91 5.17 11.78
N VAL A 201 -1.66 5.80 10.64
CA VAL A 201 -1.00 7.12 10.56
C VAL A 201 -2.02 8.25 10.40
N THR A 202 -3.03 8.09 9.53
CA THR A 202 -3.99 9.15 9.24
C THR A 202 -4.92 9.46 10.41
N ASP A 203 -5.31 8.45 11.18
CA ASP A 203 -6.19 8.62 12.34
C ASP A 203 -5.61 9.58 13.37
N LEU A 204 -4.29 9.60 13.54
CA LEU A 204 -3.59 10.52 14.47
C LEU A 204 -3.68 12.00 14.05
N MET A 205 -3.88 12.26 12.76
CA MET A 205 -3.94 13.62 12.21
C MET A 205 -5.37 14.12 12.01
N ILE A 206 -6.31 13.20 11.80
CA ILE A 206 -7.65 13.53 11.32
C ILE A 206 -8.69 13.39 12.43
N LYS A 207 -8.61 12.28 13.19
CA LYS A 207 -9.59 12.01 14.25
C LYS A 207 -9.33 12.87 15.49
N PRO A 208 -10.38 13.43 16.08
CA PRO A 208 -10.23 14.10 17.37
C PRO A 208 -9.81 13.09 18.44
N GLY A 209 -8.75 13.39 19.15
CA GLY A 209 -8.23 12.55 20.23
C GLY A 209 -7.91 13.40 21.47
N ILE A 210 -7.53 12.74 22.58
CA ILE A 210 -7.05 13.41 23.79
C ILE A 210 -5.64 13.96 23.54
N ILE A 211 -4.82 13.21 22.80
CA ILE A 211 -3.46 13.57 22.43
C ILE A 211 -3.40 13.57 20.90
N ASN A 212 -3.49 14.77 20.34
CA ASN A 212 -3.34 14.96 18.90
C ASN A 212 -1.90 15.34 18.61
N LEU A 213 -1.34 14.69 17.58
CA LEU A 213 -0.07 15.07 17.01
C LEU A 213 -0.29 16.11 15.92
N ASP A 214 0.48 17.15 15.86
CA ASP A 214 0.45 18.04 14.73
C ASP A 214 1.16 17.43 13.51
N PHE A 215 0.87 17.97 12.34
CA PHE A 215 1.45 17.47 11.10
C PHE A 215 2.99 17.64 11.08
N ALA A 216 3.53 18.65 11.75
CA ALA A 216 4.96 18.92 11.76
C ALA A 216 5.71 17.86 12.58
N ASP A 217 5.14 17.41 13.70
CA ASP A 217 5.69 16.36 14.55
C ASP A 217 5.74 15.03 13.79
N ILE A 218 4.62 14.66 13.16
CA ILE A 218 4.54 13.44 12.34
C ILE A 218 5.52 13.51 11.17
N ARG A 219 5.61 14.66 10.48
CA ARG A 219 6.54 14.85 9.38
C ARG A 219 8.00 14.69 9.83
N SER A 220 8.38 15.28 10.96
CA SER A 220 9.74 15.21 11.50
C SER A 220 10.17 13.76 11.69
N VAL A 221 9.33 12.97 12.34
CA VAL A 221 9.62 11.58 12.63
C VAL A 221 9.59 10.72 11.38
N MET A 222 8.56 10.87 10.55
CA MET A 222 8.42 10.05 9.33
C MET A 222 9.51 10.30 8.29
N THR A 223 10.12 11.48 8.28
CA THR A 223 11.23 11.79 7.35
C THR A 223 12.50 11.00 7.70
N GLU A 224 12.69 10.65 8.97
CA GLU A 224 13.86 9.90 9.46
C GLU A 224 13.66 8.37 9.49
N MET A 225 12.43 7.92 9.25
CA MET A 225 12.04 6.54 9.51
C MET A 225 12.60 5.50 8.52
N GLY A 226 12.72 5.80 7.24
CA GLY A 226 13.16 4.82 6.25
C GLY A 226 12.24 3.60 6.14
N LYS A 227 12.78 2.38 6.32
CA LYS A 227 11.98 1.15 6.30
C LYS A 227 11.25 0.97 7.63
N ALA A 228 9.94 0.80 7.57
CA ALA A 228 9.07 0.64 8.71
C ALA A 228 8.33 -0.70 8.69
N MET A 229 8.02 -1.22 9.87
CA MET A 229 7.15 -2.37 10.08
C MET A 229 5.93 -1.95 10.89
N MET A 230 4.81 -2.62 10.67
CA MET A 230 3.55 -2.28 11.33
C MET A 230 2.95 -3.51 11.99
N GLY A 231 2.45 -3.32 13.21
CA GLY A 231 1.61 -4.28 13.90
C GLY A 231 0.30 -3.63 14.36
N THR A 232 -0.79 -4.37 14.28
CA THR A 232 -2.10 -3.93 14.80
C THR A 232 -2.69 -5.01 15.68
N GLY A 233 -3.36 -4.61 16.76
CA GLY A 233 -4.05 -5.52 17.66
C GLY A 233 -5.35 -4.90 18.17
N GLU A 234 -6.32 -5.75 18.44
CA GLU A 234 -7.60 -5.38 19.05
C GLU A 234 -7.81 -6.20 20.32
N GLY A 235 -8.36 -5.57 21.34
CA GLY A 235 -8.71 -6.21 22.60
C GLY A 235 -10.11 -5.83 23.05
N THR A 236 -10.77 -6.76 23.80
CA THR A 236 -12.11 -6.58 24.34
C THR A 236 -12.16 -7.04 25.79
N GLY A 237 -13.13 -6.55 26.58
CA GLY A 237 -13.29 -6.95 27.98
C GLY A 237 -12.42 -6.16 28.95
N GLU A 238 -12.14 -6.75 30.15
CA GLU A 238 -11.48 -6.04 31.25
C GLU A 238 -9.99 -5.76 30.99
N ASN A 239 -9.30 -6.64 30.25
CA ASN A 239 -7.87 -6.51 29.93
C ASN A 239 -7.62 -6.06 28.49
N ARG A 240 -8.61 -5.43 27.85
CA ARG A 240 -8.59 -5.08 26.42
C ARG A 240 -7.35 -4.28 26.00
N ALA A 241 -6.81 -3.43 26.89
CA ALA A 241 -5.65 -2.61 26.62
C ALA A 241 -4.37 -3.45 26.46
N ILE A 242 -4.13 -4.38 27.40
CA ILE A 242 -2.97 -5.27 27.34
C ILE A 242 -3.12 -6.25 26.17
N GLU A 243 -4.31 -6.84 26.00
CA GLU A 243 -4.56 -7.78 24.90
C GLU A 243 -4.34 -7.14 23.53
N ALA A 244 -4.83 -5.90 23.34
CA ALA A 244 -4.61 -5.15 22.12
C ALA A 244 -3.11 -4.83 21.89
N ALA A 245 -2.40 -4.41 22.94
CA ALA A 245 -0.97 -4.13 22.86
C ALA A 245 -0.17 -5.40 22.53
N GLU A 246 -0.45 -6.53 23.20
CA GLU A 246 0.21 -7.79 22.93
C GLU A 246 -0.09 -8.33 21.53
N ALA A 247 -1.33 -8.20 21.07
CA ALA A 247 -1.70 -8.58 19.71
C ALA A 247 -0.99 -7.70 18.67
N ALA A 248 -0.77 -6.41 18.95
CA ALA A 248 -0.02 -5.51 18.08
C ALA A 248 1.47 -5.87 18.04
N ILE A 249 2.09 -6.14 19.19
CA ILE A 249 3.50 -6.53 19.31
C ILE A 249 3.76 -7.88 18.62
N ASN A 250 2.89 -8.85 18.83
CA ASN A 250 3.01 -10.21 18.28
C ASN A 250 2.34 -10.36 16.91
N ASN A 251 2.08 -9.24 16.22
CA ASN A 251 1.40 -9.29 14.93
C ASN A 251 2.29 -10.00 13.90
N PRO A 252 1.78 -11.00 13.16
CA PRO A 252 2.55 -11.74 12.17
C PRO A 252 3.07 -10.87 11.01
N LEU A 253 2.59 -9.63 10.88
CA LEU A 253 3.07 -8.68 9.87
C LEU A 253 4.37 -7.98 10.27
N LEU A 254 4.69 -7.97 11.56
CA LEU A 254 6.03 -7.66 12.04
C LEU A 254 6.87 -8.89 11.71
N ASP A 255 7.61 -8.89 10.62
CA ASP A 255 8.48 -9.99 10.15
C ASP A 255 9.13 -10.73 11.35
N ASP A 256 9.89 -11.77 11.19
CA ASP A 256 10.58 -12.49 12.30
C ASP A 256 11.54 -11.61 13.15
N THR A 257 11.49 -10.29 12.98
CA THR A 257 12.22 -9.28 13.73
C THR A 257 11.47 -8.90 15.00
N THR A 258 12.12 -8.98 16.13
CA THR A 258 11.65 -8.40 17.38
C THR A 258 11.63 -6.86 17.25
N MET A 259 10.75 -6.17 17.98
CA MET A 259 10.76 -4.69 18.03
C MET A 259 12.04 -4.13 18.70
N GLN A 260 12.87 -5.00 19.27
CA GLN A 260 14.19 -4.65 19.78
C GLN A 260 15.08 -4.15 18.64
N GLY A 261 15.70 -2.99 18.86
CA GLY A 261 16.51 -2.31 17.83
C GLY A 261 15.73 -1.32 16.97
N ALA A 262 14.43 -1.09 17.23
CA ALA A 262 13.70 0.00 16.62
C ALA A 262 14.16 1.35 17.21
N GLN A 263 14.59 2.27 16.35
CA GLN A 263 15.03 3.61 16.78
C GLN A 263 13.88 4.59 16.98
N ALA A 264 12.77 4.39 16.26
CA ALA A 264 11.58 5.19 16.42
C ALA A 264 10.31 4.35 16.36
N LEU A 265 9.32 4.75 17.16
CA LEU A 265 8.06 4.06 17.32
C LEU A 265 6.91 5.06 17.28
N LEU A 266 5.94 4.81 16.43
CA LEU A 266 4.68 5.53 16.39
C LEU A 266 3.59 4.61 16.95
N ILE A 267 2.97 5.01 18.05
CA ILE A 267 1.90 4.27 18.72
C ILE A 267 0.59 5.04 18.55
N ASN A 268 -0.40 4.40 17.98
CA ASN A 268 -1.76 4.91 17.89
C ASN A 268 -2.71 4.01 18.69
N ILE A 269 -3.37 4.56 19.69
CA ILE A 269 -4.39 3.87 20.49
C ILE A 269 -5.76 4.47 20.16
N THR A 270 -6.63 3.67 19.58
CA THR A 270 -7.99 4.07 19.20
C THR A 270 -9.01 3.26 20.00
N GLY A 271 -9.97 3.92 20.62
CA GLY A 271 -11.04 3.27 21.37
C GLY A 271 -12.33 4.06 21.35
N GLY A 272 -13.39 3.52 21.96
CA GLY A 272 -14.65 4.22 22.17
C GLY A 272 -14.53 5.32 23.22
N MET A 273 -15.64 6.05 23.45
CA MET A 273 -15.72 7.08 24.48
C MET A 273 -15.58 6.52 25.91
N ASP A 274 -15.65 5.20 26.06
CA ASP A 274 -15.45 4.45 27.30
C ASP A 274 -13.98 4.15 27.61
N MET A 275 -13.04 4.50 26.72
CA MET A 275 -11.60 4.31 26.91
C MET A 275 -11.07 5.19 28.04
N THR A 276 -10.40 4.59 29.01
CA THR A 276 -9.87 5.25 30.20
C THR A 276 -8.39 5.63 30.05
N LEU A 277 -7.95 6.62 30.81
CA LEU A 277 -6.53 7.01 30.85
C LEU A 277 -5.62 5.86 31.34
N PHE A 278 -6.12 5.03 32.26
CA PHE A 278 -5.34 3.90 32.78
C PHE A 278 -5.09 2.85 31.71
N GLU A 279 -6.10 2.53 30.91
CA GLU A 279 -5.97 1.59 29.77
C GLU A 279 -4.96 2.08 28.76
N VAL A 280 -4.99 3.38 28.46
CA VAL A 280 -4.04 4.00 27.53
C VAL A 280 -2.60 3.92 28.06
N ASP A 281 -2.39 4.23 29.34
CA ASP A 281 -1.08 4.13 30.01
C ASP A 281 -0.58 2.67 30.05
N GLU A 282 -1.46 1.72 30.34
CA GLU A 282 -1.14 0.31 30.41
C GLU A 282 -0.70 -0.26 29.05
N ALA A 283 -1.44 0.05 27.98
CA ALA A 283 -1.08 -0.34 26.64
C ALA A 283 0.25 0.28 26.20
N ALA A 284 0.44 1.58 26.43
CA ALA A 284 1.66 2.28 26.07
C ALA A 284 2.88 1.73 26.83
N ASN A 285 2.76 1.47 28.14
CA ASN A 285 3.82 0.88 28.94
C ASN A 285 4.13 -0.56 28.53
N ARG A 286 3.13 -1.34 28.08
CA ARG A 286 3.35 -2.70 27.58
C ARG A 286 4.20 -2.69 26.30
N ILE A 287 3.93 -1.78 25.38
CA ILE A 287 4.68 -1.63 24.14
C ILE A 287 6.10 -1.11 24.43
N ARG A 288 6.23 -0.11 25.31
CA ARG A 288 7.52 0.50 25.64
C ARG A 288 8.54 -0.50 26.18
N ARG A 289 8.11 -1.58 26.81
CA ARG A 289 9.00 -2.64 27.32
C ARG A 289 9.63 -3.51 26.24
N GLU A 290 9.11 -3.44 25.02
CA GLU A 290 9.59 -4.23 23.89
C GLU A 290 10.60 -3.49 23.00
N VAL A 291 10.85 -2.19 23.28
CA VAL A 291 11.78 -1.35 22.51
C VAL A 291 12.91 -0.89 23.38
N ASP A 292 13.99 -0.45 22.75
CA ASP A 292 15.16 0.07 23.46
C ASP A 292 14.85 1.37 24.21
N GLU A 293 15.56 1.63 25.29
CA GLU A 293 15.34 2.81 26.15
C GLU A 293 15.60 4.13 25.39
N ASP A 294 16.46 4.10 24.38
CA ASP A 294 16.84 5.26 23.55
C ASP A 294 15.87 5.50 22.37
N ALA A 295 14.89 4.62 22.18
CA ALA A 295 13.92 4.76 21.08
C ALA A 295 13.06 6.00 21.23
N THR A 296 12.89 6.76 20.14
CA THR A 296 11.97 7.89 20.09
C THR A 296 10.53 7.37 19.96
N ILE A 297 9.72 7.53 21.02
CA ILE A 297 8.32 7.09 21.03
C ILE A 297 7.40 8.28 20.81
N ILE A 298 6.61 8.21 19.73
CA ILE A 298 5.52 9.12 19.46
C ILE A 298 4.22 8.42 19.79
N PHE A 299 3.43 9.06 20.63
CA PHE A 299 2.20 8.51 21.12
C PHE A 299 1.01 9.41 20.75
N GLY A 300 -0.05 8.79 20.22
CA GLY A 300 -1.32 9.46 19.98
C GLY A 300 -2.49 8.59 20.38
N SER A 301 -3.61 9.24 20.70
CA SER A 301 -4.87 8.55 20.99
C SER A 301 -6.02 9.20 20.23
N ALA A 302 -6.88 8.38 19.64
CA ALA A 302 -8.04 8.80 18.88
C ALA A 302 -9.31 8.15 19.42
N PHE A 303 -10.45 8.85 19.28
CA PHE A 303 -11.76 8.27 19.58
C PHE A 303 -12.48 7.85 18.30
N ASP A 304 -13.10 6.67 18.34
CA ASP A 304 -13.98 6.14 17.30
C ASP A 304 -15.21 5.52 17.96
N GLU A 305 -16.37 6.12 17.77
CA GLU A 305 -17.65 5.66 18.38
C GLU A 305 -18.00 4.23 17.97
N ARG A 306 -17.44 3.73 16.84
CA ARG A 306 -17.65 2.36 16.38
C ARG A 306 -16.90 1.32 17.20
N LEU A 307 -15.96 1.75 18.04
CA LEU A 307 -15.09 0.89 18.88
C LEU A 307 -15.54 0.87 20.35
N GLU A 308 -16.81 1.12 20.64
CA GLU A 308 -17.32 1.01 22.02
C GLU A 308 -17.07 -0.39 22.58
N GLY A 309 -16.42 -0.49 23.74
CA GLY A 309 -16.01 -1.76 24.35
C GLY A 309 -14.75 -2.40 23.76
N ILE A 310 -14.14 -1.79 22.74
CA ILE A 310 -12.97 -2.30 22.03
C ILE A 310 -11.85 -1.28 22.09
N ILE A 311 -10.62 -1.74 22.29
CA ILE A 311 -9.41 -0.93 22.09
C ILE A 311 -8.63 -1.52 20.92
N ARG A 312 -8.22 -0.65 19.99
CA ARG A 312 -7.32 -0.98 18.88
C ARG A 312 -6.00 -0.27 19.10
N VAL A 313 -4.92 -1.02 19.02
CA VAL A 313 -3.56 -0.50 19.08
C VAL A 313 -2.90 -0.72 17.72
N SER A 314 -2.34 0.34 17.15
CA SER A 314 -1.52 0.28 15.94
C SER A 314 -0.13 0.80 16.27
N VAL A 315 0.89 0.02 15.91
CA VAL A 315 2.28 0.33 16.16
C VAL A 315 3.02 0.34 14.84
N VAL A 316 3.75 1.42 14.56
CA VAL A 316 4.67 1.51 13.43
C VAL A 316 6.08 1.67 13.99
N ALA A 317 6.92 0.67 13.78
CA ALA A 317 8.28 0.62 14.26
C ALA A 317 9.26 0.82 13.09
N THR A 318 10.33 1.58 13.32
CA THR A 318 11.27 1.98 12.28
C THR A 318 12.69 2.07 12.80
N GLY A 319 13.64 2.27 11.88
CA GLY A 319 15.04 2.46 12.26
C GLY A 319 15.73 1.15 12.61
N PHE A 320 15.17 0.00 12.19
CA PHE A 320 15.89 -1.27 12.31
C PHE A 320 17.18 -1.16 11.49
N GLU A 321 18.33 -1.11 12.16
CA GLU A 321 19.58 -1.32 11.46
C GLU A 321 19.49 -2.67 10.75
N ALA A 322 19.69 -2.67 9.44
CA ALA A 322 19.97 -3.91 8.75
C ALA A 322 21.16 -4.52 9.49
N VAL A 323 20.91 -5.55 10.27
CA VAL A 323 21.99 -6.46 10.67
C VAL A 323 22.45 -7.01 9.33
N GLU A 324 23.40 -6.28 8.70
CA GLU A 324 24.22 -6.89 7.70
C GLU A 324 24.74 -8.14 8.38
N GLN A 325 24.24 -9.28 7.95
CA GLN A 325 24.93 -10.52 8.14
C GLN A 325 26.27 -10.35 7.41
N THR A 326 27.16 -9.59 8.03
CA THR A 326 28.57 -9.76 7.84
C THR A 326 28.87 -11.17 8.34
N GLY A 327 28.53 -12.13 7.50
CA GLY A 327 29.22 -13.39 7.44
C GLY A 327 30.69 -13.07 7.13
N SER A 328 31.35 -12.42 8.06
CA SER A 328 32.79 -12.42 8.14
C SER A 328 33.15 -13.88 8.38
N LEU A 329 33.34 -14.59 7.25
CA LEU A 329 34.21 -15.72 7.29
C LEU A 329 35.44 -15.26 8.09
N PRO A 330 35.82 -15.94 9.18
CA PRO A 330 37.01 -15.58 9.88
C PRO A 330 38.14 -15.73 8.88
N PHE A 331 38.63 -14.62 8.33
CA PHE A 331 39.94 -14.58 7.74
C PHE A 331 40.89 -14.93 8.88
N THR A 332 41.18 -16.22 9.02
CA THR A 332 42.33 -16.68 9.76
C THR A 332 43.52 -15.96 9.11
N ASN A 333 44.08 -15.02 9.84
CA ASN A 333 45.39 -14.46 9.58
C ASN A 333 46.41 -15.61 9.58
N ALA A 334 46.51 -16.30 8.46
CA ALA A 334 47.67 -17.11 8.16
C ALA A 334 48.82 -16.11 7.98
N LYS A 335 49.61 -15.95 9.03
CA LYS A 335 50.92 -15.32 8.94
C LYS A 335 51.64 -15.93 7.73
N SER A 336 51.79 -15.16 6.69
CA SER A 336 52.71 -15.47 5.61
C SER A 336 54.11 -15.61 6.22
N PRO A 337 54.82 -16.72 6.01
CA PRO A 337 56.22 -16.82 6.40
C PRO A 337 57.01 -15.80 5.53
N ALA A 338 57.74 -14.93 6.22
CA ALA A 338 58.68 -14.02 5.58
C ALA A 338 59.76 -14.86 4.86
N ILE A 339 59.70 -14.86 3.53
CA ILE A 339 60.81 -15.39 2.71
C ILE A 339 61.82 -14.25 2.61
N SER A 340 62.94 -14.41 3.34
CA SER A 340 64.15 -13.63 3.18
C SER A 340 64.74 -13.94 1.82
N VAL A 341 64.74 -12.94 0.93
CA VAL A 341 65.45 -13.02 -0.37
C VAL A 341 66.90 -12.69 -0.12
N GLU A 342 67.75 -13.69 -0.08
CA GLU A 342 69.18 -13.53 -0.29
C GLU A 342 69.45 -13.19 -1.76
N LYS A 343 70.16 -12.08 -1.96
CA LYS A 343 70.70 -11.65 -3.24
C LYS A 343 71.82 -12.61 -3.64
N ASP A 344 71.63 -13.45 -4.62
CA ASP A 344 72.71 -14.12 -5.31
C ASP A 344 72.77 -13.65 -6.77
N THR A 345 73.85 -12.99 -7.09
CA THR A 345 74.18 -12.44 -8.38
C THR A 345 74.94 -13.52 -9.18
N SER A 346 74.28 -14.05 -10.22
CA SER A 346 75.01 -14.83 -11.26
C SER A 346 74.29 -14.66 -12.61
N PRO A 347 75.04 -14.61 -13.74
CA PRO A 347 74.50 -14.01 -15.00
C PRO A 347 73.81 -15.06 -15.86
N ILE A 348 72.76 -14.53 -16.54
CA ILE A 348 71.88 -15.18 -17.51
C ILE A 348 72.60 -15.53 -18.79
N PRO A 349 72.52 -16.77 -19.35
CA PRO A 349 72.75 -16.96 -20.80
C PRO A 349 71.46 -16.83 -21.57
N SER A 350 71.49 -15.90 -22.52
CA SER A 350 70.48 -15.70 -23.58
C SER A 350 70.42 -16.91 -24.50
N LEU A 351 69.19 -17.47 -24.68
CA LEU A 351 68.95 -18.40 -25.79
C LEU A 351 67.49 -18.29 -26.29
N PHE A 352 67.44 -17.87 -27.58
CA PHE A 352 66.45 -18.11 -28.63
C PHE A 352 65.01 -17.45 -28.53
N SER A 353 64.96 -16.40 -29.23
CA SER A 353 64.21 -16.04 -30.43
C SER A 353 63.44 -17.17 -31.10
N SER A 354 62.15 -17.13 -31.10
CA SER A 354 61.35 -17.54 -32.25
C SER A 354 60.00 -16.80 -32.22
N ALA A 355 59.93 -15.84 -33.14
CA ALA A 355 58.75 -15.11 -33.54
C ALA A 355 57.79 -16.04 -34.29
N VAL A 356 56.52 -15.99 -33.97
CA VAL A 356 55.45 -16.50 -34.80
C VAL A 356 54.69 -15.29 -35.37
N PRO A 357 54.52 -15.18 -36.71
CA PRO A 357 54.00 -14.00 -37.35
C PRO A 357 52.46 -13.97 -37.33
N MET A 358 51.93 -12.79 -37.09
CA MET A 358 50.53 -12.39 -37.40
C MET A 358 50.30 -12.41 -38.93
N PRO A 359 49.12 -12.84 -39.41
CA PRO A 359 48.76 -12.61 -40.81
C PRO A 359 48.19 -11.20 -40.97
N GLN A 360 48.84 -10.46 -41.89
CA GLN A 360 48.37 -9.19 -42.44
C GLN A 360 47.20 -9.40 -43.40
N VAL A 361 46.22 -8.55 -43.27
CA VAL A 361 45.13 -8.35 -44.24
C VAL A 361 45.68 -7.55 -45.42
N THR A 362 45.72 -8.14 -46.62
CA THR A 362 45.93 -7.41 -47.87
C THR A 362 44.62 -7.32 -48.67
N GLU A 363 44.22 -6.10 -48.93
CA GLU A 363 43.25 -5.77 -49.98
C GLU A 363 43.80 -6.15 -51.33
N THR A 364 43.01 -6.81 -52.16
CA THR A 364 43.07 -6.65 -53.63
C THR A 364 41.73 -7.00 -54.26
N ASN A 365 41.27 -6.02 -55.03
CA ASN A 365 40.23 -6.05 -56.07
C ASN A 365 40.37 -7.24 -57.08
N LYS A 366 39.23 -7.80 -57.53
CA LYS A 366 38.70 -7.73 -58.92
C LYS A 366 37.57 -8.74 -59.19
N LEU A 367 36.48 -8.14 -59.67
CA LEU A 367 35.61 -8.54 -60.81
C LEU A 367 35.28 -10.02 -61.10
N GLY A 368 34.00 -10.28 -61.28
CA GLY A 368 33.38 -11.31 -62.05
C GLY A 368 32.15 -11.82 -61.33
N GLY A 369 30.97 -11.37 -61.51
CA GLY A 369 30.10 -11.47 -62.68
C GLY A 369 29.31 -12.77 -62.62
N PHE A 370 28.10 -12.73 -62.01
CA PHE A 370 26.95 -13.54 -62.48
C PHE A 370 25.66 -12.87 -61.91
N ALA A 371 25.03 -12.11 -62.83
CA ALA A 371 23.61 -11.74 -62.74
C ALA A 371 22.82 -12.98 -63.13
N ASP A 372 21.78 -13.30 -62.36
CA ASP A 372 20.47 -13.57 -62.97
C ASP A 372 19.41 -13.88 -61.88
N LYS A 373 18.28 -13.19 -62.06
CA LYS A 373 16.91 -13.55 -61.73
C LYS A 373 16.47 -13.48 -60.27
N LEU A 374 15.75 -12.46 -59.87
CA LEU A 374 14.30 -12.33 -60.07
C LEU A 374 13.80 -10.98 -59.58
N SER A 375 13.17 -10.28 -60.51
CA SER A 375 12.52 -8.96 -60.36
C SER A 375 11.14 -9.10 -59.70
N PRO A 376 10.63 -7.99 -59.10
CA PRO A 376 9.28 -7.94 -58.52
C PRO A 376 8.27 -7.60 -59.64
N PRO A 377 6.98 -7.91 -59.49
CA PRO A 377 5.96 -7.42 -60.42
C PRO A 377 5.48 -6.03 -60.03
N SER A 378 5.59 -5.17 -61.00
CA SER A 378 5.12 -3.80 -61.09
C SER A 378 3.59 -3.73 -61.24
N GLU A 379 3.08 -2.64 -60.69
CA GLU A 379 1.97 -1.78 -61.15
C GLU A 379 1.19 -2.18 -62.38
N LEU A 380 -0.14 -2.12 -62.28
CA LEU A 380 -1.02 -1.78 -63.39
C LEU A 380 -2.04 -0.75 -62.96
N THR A 381 -1.80 0.47 -63.43
CA THR A 381 -2.72 1.60 -63.57
C THR A 381 -3.64 1.41 -64.77
N GLU A 382 -4.78 2.12 -64.70
CA GLU A 382 -5.72 2.52 -65.81
C GLU A 382 -6.73 1.43 -66.23
N SER A 383 -7.98 1.73 -66.43
CA SER A 383 -8.69 2.96 -66.83
C SER A 383 -10.22 2.73 -66.86
N VAL A 384 -10.94 3.85 -66.72
CA VAL A 384 -12.17 4.23 -67.48
C VAL A 384 -13.51 3.60 -67.12
N GLY A 385 -14.29 4.32 -66.37
CA GLY A 385 -15.49 5.05 -66.79
C GLY A 385 -16.70 4.21 -67.17
N ARG A 386 -17.74 4.37 -66.38
CA ARG A 386 -19.07 4.74 -66.93
C ARG A 386 -20.08 4.97 -65.82
N GLU A 387 -20.62 6.15 -65.85
CA GLU A 387 -21.86 6.57 -65.15
C GLU A 387 -23.03 5.66 -65.59
N THR A 388 -23.90 5.32 -64.68
CA THR A 388 -25.34 5.28 -64.90
C THR A 388 -26.07 5.55 -63.60
N ASN A 389 -26.90 6.57 -63.66
CA ASN A 389 -27.96 6.99 -62.76
C ASN A 389 -28.99 5.92 -62.47
N LEU A 390 -29.61 6.00 -61.37
CA LEU A 390 -31.02 6.25 -61.01
C LEU A 390 -31.40 5.52 -59.72
N SER A 391 -31.70 6.37 -58.73
CA SER A 391 -32.95 6.45 -57.98
C SER A 391 -33.67 5.11 -57.70
N ASP A 392 -33.74 4.77 -56.37
CA ASP A 392 -35.09 4.71 -55.77
C ASP A 392 -35.01 4.71 -54.25
N THR A 393 -35.72 5.66 -53.78
CA THR A 393 -36.21 5.96 -52.44
C THR A 393 -37.08 4.81 -51.95
N GLN A 394 -36.82 4.31 -50.72
CA GLN A 394 -37.92 3.90 -49.84
C GLN A 394 -37.50 4.00 -48.36
N ALA A 395 -38.01 5.00 -47.74
CA ALA A 395 -38.14 5.17 -46.32
C ALA A 395 -39.07 4.08 -45.73
N LEU A 396 -38.68 3.49 -44.64
CA LEU A 396 -39.58 2.76 -43.75
C LEU A 396 -39.41 3.30 -42.35
N SER A 397 -40.45 4.07 -41.97
CA SER A 397 -40.70 4.64 -40.64
C SER A 397 -41.09 3.56 -39.63
N PRO A 398 -41.11 3.92 -38.33
CA PRO A 398 -41.06 2.99 -37.22
C PRO A 398 -42.42 2.39 -36.87
N THR A 399 -42.44 1.13 -36.57
CA THR A 399 -43.64 0.45 -36.05
C THR A 399 -43.60 0.47 -34.53
N LYS A 400 -44.59 1.12 -33.94
CA LYS A 400 -45.10 0.98 -32.60
C LYS A 400 -45.29 -0.47 -32.24
N LEU A 401 -44.87 -0.86 -31.04
CA LEU A 401 -45.39 -2.03 -30.35
C LEU A 401 -45.96 -1.59 -29.03
N GLU A 402 -47.31 -1.65 -28.99
CA GLU A 402 -48.18 -1.50 -27.85
C GLU A 402 -48.03 -2.68 -26.89
N ASN A 403 -48.09 -2.34 -25.60
CA ASN A 403 -48.72 -3.04 -24.48
C ASN A 403 -48.61 -4.57 -24.39
N ASN A 404 -47.93 -5.00 -23.34
CA ASN A 404 -48.36 -6.15 -22.55
C ASN A 404 -48.20 -5.85 -21.03
N GLU A 405 -49.16 -5.13 -20.50
CA GLU A 405 -49.64 -5.27 -19.12
C GLU A 405 -50.46 -6.56 -19.10
N THR A 406 -49.92 -7.63 -18.53
CA THR A 406 -50.67 -8.71 -17.86
C THR A 406 -49.68 -9.82 -17.48
N LEU A 407 -49.01 -9.67 -16.35
CA LEU A 407 -48.37 -10.78 -15.57
C LEU A 407 -47.86 -10.23 -14.21
N GLN A 408 -48.78 -9.59 -13.48
CA GLN A 408 -48.58 -9.31 -12.04
C GLN A 408 -49.88 -9.73 -11.32
N SER A 409 -50.13 -11.01 -11.17
CA SER A 409 -51.20 -11.49 -10.28
C SER A 409 -51.12 -12.99 -9.96
N GLU A 410 -49.93 -13.60 -9.88
CA GLU A 410 -49.82 -14.99 -9.39
C GLU A 410 -48.55 -15.28 -8.56
N THR A 411 -48.21 -14.37 -7.62
CA THR A 411 -47.17 -14.71 -6.60
C THR A 411 -47.47 -14.08 -5.24
N SER A 412 -48.75 -14.00 -4.85
CA SER A 412 -49.14 -13.57 -3.51
C SER A 412 -50.12 -14.51 -2.79
N GLN A 413 -49.97 -15.81 -2.97
CA GLN A 413 -50.70 -16.82 -2.21
C GLN A 413 -49.87 -18.05 -1.92
N LEU A 414 -48.76 -17.91 -1.20
CA LEU A 414 -48.04 -19.06 -0.56
C LEU A 414 -47.04 -18.57 0.50
N ALA A 415 -47.50 -17.79 1.47
CA ALA A 415 -46.70 -17.40 2.65
C ALA A 415 -47.59 -17.05 3.85
N ASP A 416 -48.57 -17.89 4.14
CA ASP A 416 -49.31 -17.86 5.41
C ASP A 416 -49.60 -19.31 5.85
N ASP A 417 -48.60 -19.93 6.44
CA ASP A 417 -48.77 -21.07 7.35
C ASP A 417 -47.40 -21.45 7.93
N LYS A 418 -47.09 -20.94 9.09
CA LYS A 418 -46.24 -21.45 10.15
C LYS A 418 -45.51 -20.36 10.95
N ALA A 419 -46.25 -19.65 11.78
CA ALA A 419 -45.65 -18.96 12.93
C ALA A 419 -46.52 -19.29 14.17
N VAL A 420 -46.25 -20.43 14.77
CA VAL A 420 -46.70 -20.74 16.13
C VAL A 420 -45.72 -20.06 17.09
N LYS A 421 -46.14 -18.93 17.64
CA LYS A 421 -45.52 -18.23 18.77
C LYS A 421 -45.64 -19.12 20.02
N LYS A 422 -44.52 -19.61 20.54
CA LYS A 422 -44.38 -19.97 21.94
C LYS A 422 -43.86 -18.77 22.71
N THR A 423 -44.75 -18.04 23.33
CA THR A 423 -44.47 -17.08 24.40
C THR A 423 -44.19 -17.84 25.69
N VAL A 424 -42.98 -17.65 26.24
CA VAL A 424 -42.60 -18.02 27.58
C VAL A 424 -42.74 -16.76 28.45
N PRO A 425 -43.48 -16.81 29.62
CA PRO A 425 -43.63 -15.63 30.45
C PRO A 425 -42.39 -15.38 31.31
N LEU A 426 -41.97 -14.13 31.41
CA LEU A 426 -41.00 -13.62 32.37
C LEU A 426 -41.60 -13.64 33.79
N PRO A 427 -40.83 -13.97 34.85
CA PRO A 427 -41.28 -13.82 36.22
C PRO A 427 -41.13 -12.35 36.69
N ASP A 428 -42.19 -11.89 37.36
CA ASP A 428 -42.30 -10.61 38.05
C ASP A 428 -41.16 -10.44 39.07
N ARG A 429 -40.45 -9.32 39.00
CA ARG A 429 -39.52 -8.88 40.03
C ARG A 429 -40.21 -7.82 40.88
N GLU A 430 -40.76 -8.26 41.99
CA GLU A 430 -41.19 -7.40 43.09
C GLU A 430 -39.99 -6.71 43.74
N ALA A 431 -40.18 -5.42 43.99
CA ALA A 431 -39.26 -4.54 44.66
C ALA A 431 -39.00 -4.92 46.11
N ALA A 432 -37.74 -5.08 46.49
CA ALA A 432 -37.30 -5.01 47.86
C ALA A 432 -36.30 -3.87 48.02
N THR A 433 -36.81 -2.68 48.38
CA THR A 433 -36.06 -1.56 48.88
C THR A 433 -35.74 -1.80 50.34
N GLU A 434 -34.53 -2.25 50.65
CA GLU A 434 -33.96 -2.14 52.03
C GLU A 434 -33.21 -0.83 52.17
N GLN A 435 -33.75 0.01 53.06
CA GLN A 435 -33.13 1.27 53.53
C GLN A 435 -32.03 0.89 54.53
N ILE A 436 -30.76 1.15 54.14
CA ILE A 436 -29.64 1.09 55.09
C ILE A 436 -29.47 2.46 55.73
N SER A 437 -29.62 2.51 57.04
CA SER A 437 -29.48 3.68 57.93
C SER A 437 -28.03 4.12 58.03
N PRO A 438 -27.75 5.42 58.19
CA PRO A 438 -26.38 6.00 58.23
C PRO A 438 -25.58 5.80 59.51
N LYS A 439 -25.86 4.79 60.33
CA LYS A 439 -25.19 4.59 61.62
C LYS A 439 -24.12 3.50 61.70
N ASP A 440 -23.93 2.71 60.63
CA ASP A 440 -22.99 1.60 60.68
C ASP A 440 -21.61 1.86 59.99
N LEU A 441 -21.30 3.10 59.67
CA LEU A 441 -20.05 3.43 58.98
C LEU A 441 -18.93 3.99 59.89
N SER A 442 -19.00 3.82 61.23
CA SER A 442 -18.00 4.35 62.14
C SER A 442 -17.14 3.35 62.94
N ALA A 443 -17.14 2.09 62.55
CA ALA A 443 -16.41 1.07 63.35
C ALA A 443 -15.51 0.14 62.50
N LYS A 444 -14.66 0.68 61.62
CA LYS A 444 -13.50 -0.04 61.06
C LYS A 444 -12.45 0.93 60.43
N LEU A 445 -11.89 1.77 61.26
CA LEU A 445 -10.62 2.46 60.96
C LEU A 445 -9.86 2.66 62.26
N SER A 446 -8.97 1.75 62.58
CA SER A 446 -7.84 1.98 63.50
C SER A 446 -6.65 1.14 62.99
N PRO A 447 -5.43 1.75 62.99
CA PRO A 447 -4.25 1.24 62.33
C PRO A 447 -3.45 0.27 63.18
N GLN A 448 -2.82 -0.68 62.52
CA GLN A 448 -1.53 -1.24 62.94
C GLN A 448 -0.60 -1.33 61.74
#